data_c876627bbecfd5cea0352815c271b080
#
_entry.id   c876627bbecfd5cea0352815c271b080
#
_cell.length_a   1.000
_cell.length_b   1.000
_cell.length_c   1.000
_cell.angle_alpha   90.00
_cell.angle_beta   90.00
_cell.angle_gamma   90.00
#
_symmetry.space_group_name_H-M   'P 1'
#
loop_
_entity.id
_entity.type
_entity.pdbx_description
1 polymer ?
#
loop_
_entity_poly.entity_id
_entity_poly.type
_entity_poly.pdbx_seq_one_letter_code
_entity_poly.pdbx_strand_id
1 'polypeptide(L)'
;TAEDDFWKIYSFAVEKDRLGAALARNLKVGEMFTDRNGVQRVFRPNNKNFERYLKEEAADIVKNNIPNYDYVSEFIQGLRKAPIGNFVSFPAEILRTGTNIVRRALSEINGTITKADGTVIKPFQRIGYTRLFGFGATVAAVPAGAVELGKTLYDVTDDEVQAIRRYVADWSKNSTIIPIKDKETGKFKYVDFSHANAYDTLIRPIQSIINQVAAGEKDNDGMIDDFILGAFIGMREIGEPFISESIWTEAVLDLIARGGRTRSGSEVFNPEDLPGTKASKIMAHLVEAQMPFSLNQLKRLDRSIKEVDVITKGRFDEYGQDYEFGPEFAGLFGFRAVELDPARSIQYKIFDYNNGVSDSRKLFTSVTLKGGPIKPYEVIDAYINANRALFGVRKEMKADIDAAKLLGLEGKEFYDNTTRLTKSDLANLEAERFVPFGVSDGVIAKFDDNTKKLQEKDPSYINPFRAAANTLFNIRNQMFRIKLTEGNFPFFENPLLPKPGGPDAANLPAGVNTAPINANVLSSQVQGTDSTNQQRFATLFPNG
;
A
#
# COMPACT_ATOMS: atom_id res chain seq x y z
N THR A 1 -29.43 6.04 12.20
CA THR A 1 -30.21 4.79 12.38
C THR A 1 -30.37 4.48 13.86
N ALA A 2 -31.39 3.72 14.25
CA ALA A 2 -31.64 3.35 15.66
C ALA A 2 -30.43 2.66 16.31
N GLU A 3 -29.68 1.89 15.58
CA GLU A 3 -28.46 1.23 16.05
C GLU A 3 -27.35 2.24 16.34
N ASP A 4 -27.13 3.20 15.43
CA ASP A 4 -26.14 4.27 15.62
C ASP A 4 -26.48 5.14 16.83
N ASP A 5 -27.75 5.48 17.00
CA ASP A 5 -28.24 6.25 18.15
C ASP A 5 -28.06 5.47 19.47
N PHE A 6 -28.30 4.15 19.44
CA PHE A 6 -28.06 3.28 20.60
C PHE A 6 -26.60 3.32 21.04
N TRP A 7 -25.66 3.14 20.12
CA TRP A 7 -24.23 3.18 20.44
C TRP A 7 -23.75 4.54 20.92
N LYS A 8 -24.29 5.64 20.36
CA LYS A 8 -23.99 7.01 20.83
C LYS A 8 -24.49 7.24 22.26
N ILE A 9 -25.72 6.82 22.56
CA ILE A 9 -26.32 6.95 23.90
C ILE A 9 -25.55 6.09 24.92
N TYR A 10 -25.24 4.84 24.57
CA TYR A 10 -24.46 3.96 25.42
C TYR A 10 -23.07 4.53 25.73
N SER A 11 -22.35 4.97 24.70
CA SER A 11 -21.02 5.58 24.85
C SER A 11 -21.07 6.85 25.69
N PHE A 12 -22.09 7.67 25.50
CA PHE A 12 -22.30 8.88 26.31
C PHE A 12 -22.47 8.55 27.80
N ALA A 13 -23.29 7.57 28.15
CA ALA A 13 -23.48 7.15 29.52
C ALA A 13 -22.17 6.62 30.14
N VAL A 14 -21.46 5.76 29.44
CA VAL A 14 -20.17 5.19 29.87
C VAL A 14 -19.11 6.29 30.08
N GLU A 15 -18.96 7.21 29.13
CA GLU A 15 -17.97 8.30 29.27
C GLU A 15 -18.29 9.25 30.40
N LYS A 16 -19.56 9.63 30.58
CA LYS A 16 -20.00 10.44 31.70
C LYS A 16 -19.64 9.81 33.05
N ASP A 17 -19.92 8.51 33.19
CA ASP A 17 -19.67 7.78 34.44
C ASP A 17 -18.16 7.59 34.70
N ARG A 18 -17.35 7.33 33.65
CA ARG A 18 -15.88 7.26 33.74
C ARG A 18 -15.25 8.56 34.18
N LEU A 19 -15.67 9.68 33.60
CA LEU A 19 -15.19 11.02 33.98
C LEU A 19 -15.57 11.35 35.43
N GLY A 20 -16.82 11.11 35.82
CA GLY A 20 -17.30 11.30 37.18
C GLY A 20 -16.52 10.47 38.20
N ALA A 21 -16.30 9.18 37.92
CA ALA A 21 -15.54 8.28 38.77
C ALA A 21 -14.06 8.70 38.90
N ALA A 22 -13.46 9.20 37.84
CA ALA A 22 -12.07 9.69 37.85
C ALA A 22 -11.91 10.90 38.73
N LEU A 23 -12.83 11.87 38.68
CA LEU A 23 -12.85 13.03 39.56
C LEU A 23 -13.12 12.64 41.01
N ALA A 24 -14.07 11.73 41.27
CA ALA A 24 -14.40 11.24 42.59
C ALA A 24 -13.24 10.54 43.33
N ARG A 25 -12.31 9.93 42.60
CA ARG A 25 -11.10 9.30 43.14
C ARG A 25 -10.05 10.33 43.61
N ASN A 26 -10.09 11.54 43.09
CA ASN A 26 -9.03 12.53 43.25
C ASN A 26 -9.48 13.79 44.01
N LEU A 27 -10.79 14.02 44.12
CA LEU A 27 -11.37 15.23 44.73
C LEU A 27 -12.33 14.86 45.85
N LYS A 28 -12.36 15.69 46.93
CA LYS A 28 -13.34 15.59 48.02
C LYS A 28 -14.61 16.37 47.65
N VAL A 29 -15.75 15.90 48.14
CA VAL A 29 -17.04 16.60 47.94
C VAL A 29 -16.95 18.02 48.49
N GLY A 30 -17.27 19.00 47.65
CA GLY A 30 -17.17 20.43 47.96
C GLY A 30 -15.82 21.06 47.62
N GLU A 31 -14.82 20.26 47.17
CA GLU A 31 -13.50 20.77 46.77
C GLU A 31 -13.59 21.56 45.47
N MET A 32 -12.93 22.71 45.43
CA MET A 32 -12.81 23.53 44.22
C MET A 32 -11.61 23.07 43.40
N PHE A 33 -11.75 23.08 42.08
CA PHE A 33 -10.69 22.79 41.15
C PHE A 33 -10.82 23.63 39.87
N THR A 34 -9.71 23.87 39.20
CA THR A 34 -9.68 24.49 37.88
C THR A 34 -9.55 23.36 36.84
N ASP A 35 -10.54 23.29 35.92
CA ASP A 35 -10.55 22.30 34.87
C ASP A 35 -9.50 22.58 33.78
N ARG A 36 -9.41 21.70 32.78
CA ARG A 36 -8.44 21.81 31.67
C ARG A 36 -8.63 23.08 30.83
N ASN A 37 -9.80 23.65 30.84
CA ASN A 37 -10.14 24.88 30.11
C ASN A 37 -9.93 26.15 30.97
N GLY A 38 -9.35 26.02 32.17
CA GLY A 38 -9.10 27.13 33.06
C GLY A 38 -10.35 27.58 33.85
N VAL A 39 -11.46 26.84 33.81
CA VAL A 39 -12.70 27.18 34.47
C VAL A 39 -12.72 26.61 35.89
N GLN A 40 -13.00 27.46 36.87
CA GLN A 40 -13.17 27.03 38.26
C GLN A 40 -14.49 26.30 38.45
N ARG A 41 -14.42 25.12 39.07
CA ARG A 41 -15.55 24.24 39.34
C ARG A 41 -15.51 23.70 40.76
N VAL A 42 -16.67 23.31 41.26
CA VAL A 42 -16.79 22.65 42.56
C VAL A 42 -17.21 21.21 42.36
N PHE A 43 -16.45 20.28 42.93
CA PHE A 43 -16.79 18.87 42.88
C PHE A 43 -17.97 18.54 43.80
N ARG A 44 -19.15 18.42 43.22
CA ARG A 44 -20.38 17.98 43.90
C ARG A 44 -21.18 17.05 42.99
N PRO A 45 -21.09 15.72 43.17
CA PRO A 45 -21.71 14.75 42.28
C PRO A 45 -23.21 14.95 42.01
N ASN A 46 -23.96 15.45 43.02
CA ASN A 46 -25.40 15.66 42.90
C ASN A 46 -25.78 17.11 42.51
N ASN A 47 -24.83 17.92 42.07
CA ASN A 47 -25.08 19.30 41.68
C ASN A 47 -25.35 19.40 40.17
N LYS A 48 -26.45 20.08 39.79
CA LYS A 48 -26.84 20.25 38.37
C LYS A 48 -25.73 20.85 37.49
N ASN A 49 -24.94 21.78 38.01
CA ASN A 49 -23.86 22.42 37.25
C ASN A 49 -22.70 21.47 37.03
N PHE A 50 -22.36 20.63 38.01
CA PHE A 50 -21.33 19.61 37.87
C PHE A 50 -21.80 18.47 36.94
N GLU A 51 -23.05 18.05 37.06
CA GLU A 51 -23.64 17.07 36.16
C GLU A 51 -23.68 17.59 34.71
N ARG A 52 -24.02 18.85 34.51
CA ARG A 52 -23.98 19.49 33.19
C ARG A 52 -22.56 19.46 32.59
N TYR A 53 -21.55 19.79 33.36
CA TYR A 53 -20.15 19.69 32.95
C TYR A 53 -19.78 18.29 32.49
N LEU A 54 -20.12 17.25 33.26
CA LEU A 54 -19.86 15.86 32.87
C LEU A 54 -20.58 15.47 31.57
N LYS A 55 -21.82 15.95 31.41
CA LYS A 55 -22.60 15.69 30.17
C LYS A 55 -21.99 16.39 28.96
N GLU A 56 -21.54 17.64 29.11
CA GLU A 56 -20.89 18.40 28.03
C GLU A 56 -19.57 17.73 27.61
N GLU A 57 -18.73 17.32 28.56
CA GLU A 57 -17.49 16.61 28.29
C GLU A 57 -17.75 15.24 27.63
N ALA A 58 -18.72 14.46 28.12
CA ALA A 58 -19.08 13.18 27.54
C ALA A 58 -19.66 13.33 26.14
N ALA A 59 -20.50 14.34 25.91
CA ALA A 59 -21.06 14.62 24.59
C ALA A 59 -19.97 15.02 23.59
N ASP A 60 -18.99 15.82 24.01
CA ASP A 60 -17.85 16.18 23.18
C ASP A 60 -17.00 14.93 22.77
N ILE A 61 -16.76 14.03 23.73
CA ILE A 61 -16.07 12.77 23.45
C ILE A 61 -16.83 11.95 22.41
N VAL A 62 -18.13 11.75 22.60
CA VAL A 62 -18.96 10.96 21.69
C VAL A 62 -19.00 11.57 20.30
N LYS A 63 -19.22 12.90 20.22
CA LYS A 63 -19.25 13.65 18.97
C LYS A 63 -17.97 13.47 18.15
N ASN A 64 -16.81 13.46 18.80
CA ASN A 64 -15.52 13.45 18.13
C ASN A 64 -14.99 12.03 17.87
N ASN A 65 -15.32 11.05 18.72
CA ASN A 65 -14.74 9.71 18.67
C ASN A 65 -15.64 8.66 17.99
N ILE A 66 -16.91 8.97 17.75
CA ILE A 66 -17.81 8.07 17.00
C ILE A 66 -17.97 8.59 15.58
N PRO A 67 -17.89 7.70 14.54
CA PRO A 67 -18.09 8.11 13.17
C PRO A 67 -19.44 8.81 12.96
N ASN A 68 -19.38 9.95 12.29
CA ASN A 68 -20.57 10.69 11.89
C ASN A 68 -20.30 11.43 10.57
N TYR A 69 -20.87 10.94 9.52
CA TYR A 69 -20.67 11.46 8.17
C TYR A 69 -21.18 12.89 7.93
N ASP A 70 -21.92 13.46 8.89
CA ASP A 70 -22.34 14.86 8.83
C ASP A 70 -21.22 15.85 9.19
N TYR A 71 -20.15 15.36 9.83
CA TYR A 71 -18.99 16.18 10.22
C TYR A 71 -17.84 16.15 9.21
N VAL A 72 -18.02 15.51 8.06
CA VAL A 72 -17.03 15.55 6.97
C VAL A 72 -17.00 16.96 6.39
N SER A 73 -15.81 17.44 5.99
CA SER A 73 -15.65 18.79 5.46
C SER A 73 -16.58 19.05 4.26
N GLU A 74 -16.98 20.33 4.04
CA GLU A 74 -17.82 20.72 2.90
C GLU A 74 -17.21 20.28 1.56
N PHE A 75 -15.88 20.27 1.46
CA PHE A 75 -15.15 19.75 0.31
C PHE A 75 -15.46 18.27 0.06
N ILE A 76 -15.39 17.43 1.09
CA ILE A 76 -15.72 16.00 1.02
C ILE A 76 -17.22 15.80 0.72
N GLN A 77 -18.08 16.62 1.31
CA GLN A 77 -19.51 16.62 1.01
C GLN A 77 -19.79 17.02 -0.45
N GLY A 78 -19.01 17.95 -1.01
CA GLY A 78 -19.04 18.32 -2.41
C GLY A 78 -18.61 17.17 -3.32
N LEU A 79 -17.56 16.44 -2.97
CA LEU A 79 -17.10 15.25 -3.67
C LEU A 79 -18.12 14.10 -3.66
N ARG A 80 -18.97 14.00 -2.63
CA ARG A 80 -20.09 13.02 -2.57
C ARG A 80 -21.08 13.16 -3.73
N LYS A 81 -21.18 14.34 -4.33
CA LYS A 81 -22.05 14.57 -5.50
C LYS A 81 -21.42 14.06 -6.80
N ALA A 82 -20.12 13.76 -6.79
CA ALA A 82 -19.43 13.12 -7.90
C ALA A 82 -19.47 11.59 -7.74
N PRO A 83 -19.43 10.81 -8.81
CA PRO A 83 -19.45 9.34 -8.77
C PRO A 83 -18.36 8.71 -7.88
N ILE A 84 -17.28 9.43 -7.61
CA ILE A 84 -16.12 9.01 -6.82
C ILE A 84 -16.31 9.27 -5.31
N GLY A 85 -17.25 10.15 -4.94
CA GLY A 85 -17.29 10.77 -3.60
C GLY A 85 -17.73 9.85 -2.46
N ASN A 86 -18.41 8.75 -2.75
CA ASN A 86 -18.79 7.79 -1.71
C ASN A 86 -17.59 7.07 -1.09
N PHE A 87 -16.51 6.87 -1.87
CA PHE A 87 -15.29 6.20 -1.41
C PHE A 87 -14.38 7.12 -0.59
N VAL A 88 -14.45 8.44 -0.76
CA VAL A 88 -13.59 9.40 -0.05
C VAL A 88 -14.11 9.72 1.35
N SER A 89 -15.43 9.68 1.54
CA SER A 89 -16.07 10.04 2.81
C SER A 89 -15.72 9.08 3.96
N PHE A 90 -15.68 7.79 3.67
CA PHE A 90 -15.40 6.76 4.67
C PHE A 90 -13.96 6.85 5.19
N PRO A 91 -12.90 6.83 4.36
CA PRO A 91 -11.53 7.03 4.83
C PRO A 91 -11.32 8.35 5.56
N ALA A 92 -11.92 9.44 5.09
CA ALA A 92 -11.83 10.74 5.76
C ALA A 92 -12.42 10.71 7.18
N GLU A 93 -13.56 10.03 7.36
CA GLU A 93 -14.19 9.88 8.66
C GLU A 93 -13.40 8.96 9.60
N ILE A 94 -12.80 7.89 9.08
CA ILE A 94 -11.90 7.01 9.83
C ILE A 94 -10.66 7.77 10.30
N LEU A 95 -10.06 8.59 9.43
CA LEU A 95 -8.92 9.44 9.81
C LEU A 95 -9.33 10.47 10.88
N ARG A 96 -10.48 11.14 10.71
CA ARG A 96 -10.98 12.12 11.66
C ARG A 96 -11.21 11.51 13.04
N THR A 97 -11.92 10.40 13.10
CA THR A 97 -12.23 9.72 14.38
C THR A 97 -10.97 9.14 15.01
N GLY A 98 -10.10 8.47 14.25
CA GLY A 98 -8.82 7.95 14.74
C GLY A 98 -7.94 9.07 15.34
N THR A 99 -7.78 10.17 14.61
CA THR A 99 -7.03 11.35 15.09
C THR A 99 -7.64 11.92 16.37
N ASN A 100 -8.97 12.04 16.44
CA ASN A 100 -9.65 12.56 17.64
C ASN A 100 -9.52 11.63 18.85
N ILE A 101 -9.58 10.31 18.63
CA ILE A 101 -9.36 9.32 19.71
C ILE A 101 -7.93 9.45 20.26
N VAL A 102 -6.92 9.52 19.39
CA VAL A 102 -5.51 9.70 19.80
C VAL A 102 -5.31 11.03 20.51
N ARG A 103 -5.79 12.13 19.91
CA ARG A 103 -5.71 13.49 20.52
C ARG A 103 -6.38 13.53 21.90
N ARG A 104 -7.56 12.92 22.03
CA ARG A 104 -8.26 12.84 23.31
C ARG A 104 -7.48 12.02 24.33
N ALA A 105 -6.96 10.85 23.93
CA ALA A 105 -6.17 10.01 24.81
C ALA A 105 -4.92 10.73 25.33
N LEU A 106 -4.14 11.37 24.45
CA LEU A 106 -2.96 12.15 24.82
C LEU A 106 -3.30 13.32 25.73
N SER A 107 -4.39 14.04 25.44
CA SER A 107 -4.92 15.11 26.31
C SER A 107 -5.33 14.59 27.70
N GLU A 108 -5.87 13.38 27.80
CA GLU A 108 -6.22 12.75 29.08
C GLU A 108 -4.99 12.24 29.84
N ILE A 109 -3.96 11.73 29.13
CA ILE A 109 -2.69 11.26 29.73
C ILE A 109 -1.90 12.44 30.32
N ASN A 110 -1.76 13.52 29.59
CA ASN A 110 -0.91 14.65 29.94
C ASN A 110 -1.66 15.79 30.62
N GLY A 111 -2.99 15.85 30.46
CA GLY A 111 -3.84 16.93 31.01
C GLY A 111 -3.87 16.95 32.52
N THR A 112 -3.75 18.16 33.09
CA THR A 112 -3.75 18.41 34.49
C THR A 112 -4.98 19.21 34.91
N ILE A 113 -5.40 19.07 36.15
CA ILE A 113 -6.30 19.99 36.84
C ILE A 113 -5.62 20.51 38.11
N THR A 114 -5.94 21.73 38.53
CA THR A 114 -5.35 22.36 39.70
C THR A 114 -6.40 22.47 40.80
N LYS A 115 -6.08 21.94 41.98
CA LYS A 115 -6.92 22.09 43.20
C LYS A 115 -6.82 23.48 43.77
N ALA A 116 -7.75 23.84 44.68
CA ALA A 116 -7.78 25.14 45.36
C ALA A 116 -6.51 25.41 46.20
N ASP A 117 -5.84 24.36 46.65
CA ASP A 117 -4.57 24.43 47.40
C ASP A 117 -3.33 24.57 46.49
N GLY A 118 -3.52 24.69 45.19
CA GLY A 118 -2.43 24.76 44.18
C GLY A 118 -1.89 23.40 43.77
N THR A 119 -2.36 22.29 44.31
CA THR A 119 -1.92 20.94 43.93
C THR A 119 -2.35 20.59 42.52
N VAL A 120 -1.40 20.19 41.66
CA VAL A 120 -1.65 19.75 40.29
C VAL A 120 -1.83 18.24 40.26
N ILE A 121 -2.94 17.77 39.71
CA ILE A 121 -3.24 16.34 39.60
C ILE A 121 -3.65 15.96 38.17
N LYS A 122 -3.53 14.67 37.84
CA LYS A 122 -3.90 14.10 36.53
C LYS A 122 -5.03 13.06 36.67
N PRO A 123 -6.27 13.49 36.96
CA PRO A 123 -7.35 12.57 37.30
C PRO A 123 -7.75 11.67 36.10
N PHE A 124 -7.53 12.11 34.86
CA PHE A 124 -7.95 11.41 33.66
C PHE A 124 -6.85 10.54 33.02
N GLN A 125 -5.62 10.55 33.59
CA GLN A 125 -4.48 9.86 33.03
C GLN A 125 -4.75 8.37 32.76
N ARG A 126 -5.39 7.67 33.69
CA ARG A 126 -5.76 6.26 33.53
C ARG A 126 -6.79 6.06 32.41
N ILE A 127 -7.72 6.99 32.23
CA ILE A 127 -8.71 6.94 31.15
C ILE A 127 -7.99 7.08 29.81
N GLY A 128 -7.07 8.04 29.68
CA GLY A 128 -6.28 8.26 28.48
C GLY A 128 -5.46 7.02 28.08
N TYR A 129 -4.74 6.43 29.03
CA TYR A 129 -4.03 5.15 28.76
C TYR A 129 -5.00 4.05 28.32
N THR A 130 -6.12 3.86 29.02
CA THR A 130 -7.10 2.82 28.65
C THR A 130 -7.68 3.09 27.26
N ARG A 131 -7.92 4.36 26.89
CA ARG A 131 -8.41 4.75 25.57
C ARG A 131 -7.37 4.46 24.49
N LEU A 132 -6.12 4.88 24.69
CA LEU A 132 -5.04 4.69 23.72
C LEU A 132 -4.73 3.20 23.50
N PHE A 133 -4.50 2.47 24.59
CA PHE A 133 -4.17 1.03 24.48
C PHE A 133 -5.39 0.21 24.06
N GLY A 134 -6.62 0.57 24.45
CA GLY A 134 -7.84 -0.09 23.98
C GLY A 134 -8.06 0.13 22.49
N PHE A 135 -7.84 1.35 21.99
CA PHE A 135 -7.88 1.64 20.57
C PHE A 135 -6.79 0.84 19.81
N GLY A 136 -5.54 0.85 20.31
CA GLY A 136 -4.46 0.06 19.72
C GLY A 136 -4.73 -1.44 19.72
N ALA A 137 -5.33 -1.97 20.80
CA ALA A 137 -5.72 -3.38 20.85
C ALA A 137 -6.80 -3.71 19.80
N THR A 138 -7.80 -2.84 19.65
CA THR A 138 -8.85 -3.03 18.65
C THR A 138 -8.29 -2.94 17.24
N VAL A 139 -7.43 -1.97 16.98
CA VAL A 139 -6.88 -1.70 15.63
C VAL A 139 -5.83 -2.74 15.23
N ALA A 140 -4.97 -3.18 16.15
CA ALA A 140 -3.80 -4.02 15.85
C ALA A 140 -3.89 -5.44 16.41
N ALA A 141 -4.26 -5.62 17.68
CA ALA A 141 -4.20 -6.93 18.32
C ALA A 141 -5.33 -7.88 17.87
N VAL A 142 -6.53 -7.35 17.61
CA VAL A 142 -7.65 -8.17 17.10
C VAL A 142 -7.35 -8.72 15.70
N PRO A 143 -6.92 -7.88 14.73
CA PRO A 143 -6.51 -8.39 13.41
C PRO A 143 -5.34 -9.38 13.50
N ALA A 144 -4.30 -9.08 14.29
CA ALA A 144 -3.17 -9.99 14.47
C ALA A 144 -3.60 -11.34 15.05
N GLY A 145 -4.48 -11.32 16.06
CA GLY A 145 -5.04 -12.52 16.66
C GLY A 145 -5.86 -13.34 15.67
N ALA A 146 -6.61 -12.70 14.78
CA ALA A 146 -7.37 -13.38 13.73
C ALA A 146 -6.45 -14.08 12.72
N VAL A 147 -5.32 -13.44 12.34
CA VAL A 147 -4.31 -14.07 11.47
C VAL A 147 -3.67 -15.29 12.13
N GLU A 148 -3.24 -15.16 13.39
CA GLU A 148 -2.63 -16.28 14.14
C GLU A 148 -3.62 -17.44 14.36
N LEU A 149 -4.89 -17.13 14.60
CA LEU A 149 -5.94 -18.14 14.69
C LEU A 149 -6.12 -18.85 13.34
N GLY A 150 -6.15 -18.12 12.23
CA GLY A 150 -6.22 -18.71 10.90
C GLY A 150 -5.04 -19.63 10.60
N LYS A 151 -3.80 -19.19 10.90
CA LYS A 151 -2.59 -20.02 10.77
C LYS A 151 -2.71 -21.32 11.56
N THR A 152 -3.14 -21.23 12.83
CA THR A 152 -3.27 -22.40 13.70
C THR A 152 -4.38 -23.36 13.26
N LEU A 153 -5.55 -22.85 12.86
CA LEU A 153 -6.69 -23.67 12.47
C LEU A 153 -6.48 -24.42 11.14
N TYR A 154 -5.75 -23.78 10.23
CA TYR A 154 -5.55 -24.29 8.87
C TYR A 154 -4.12 -24.79 8.61
N ASP A 155 -3.29 -24.88 9.65
CA ASP A 155 -1.91 -25.37 9.59
C ASP A 155 -1.09 -24.64 8.51
N VAL A 156 -1.13 -23.30 8.53
CA VAL A 156 -0.42 -22.43 7.58
C VAL A 156 0.81 -21.84 8.25
N THR A 157 1.96 -22.01 7.63
CA THR A 157 3.25 -21.50 8.10
C THR A 157 3.43 -20.01 7.80
N ASP A 158 4.39 -19.35 8.47
CA ASP A 158 4.75 -17.95 8.19
C ASP A 158 5.26 -17.75 6.75
N ASP A 159 6.02 -18.72 6.23
CA ASP A 159 6.53 -18.67 4.86
C ASP A 159 5.38 -18.78 3.84
N GLU A 160 4.39 -19.64 4.11
CA GLU A 160 3.18 -19.74 3.30
C GLU A 160 2.35 -18.45 3.36
N VAL A 161 2.23 -17.79 4.52
CA VAL A 161 1.58 -16.47 4.63
C VAL A 161 2.30 -15.42 3.80
N GLN A 162 3.64 -15.40 3.82
CA GLN A 162 4.41 -14.50 2.99
C GLN A 162 4.25 -14.82 1.50
N ALA A 163 4.19 -16.09 1.13
CA ALA A 163 3.90 -16.52 -0.23
C ALA A 163 2.50 -16.07 -0.67
N ILE A 164 1.47 -16.26 0.18
CA ILE A 164 0.12 -15.76 -0.08
C ILE A 164 0.15 -14.25 -0.35
N ARG A 165 0.85 -13.45 0.49
CA ARG A 165 0.95 -11.99 0.31
C ARG A 165 1.59 -11.57 -1.01
N ARG A 166 2.42 -12.40 -1.62
CA ARG A 166 2.96 -12.14 -2.95
C ARG A 166 1.94 -12.34 -4.07
N TYR A 167 0.92 -13.17 -3.82
CA TYR A 167 -0.08 -13.58 -4.81
C TYR A 167 -1.46 -12.99 -4.59
N VAL A 168 -1.68 -12.24 -3.50
CA VAL A 168 -2.90 -11.45 -3.33
C VAL A 168 -2.91 -10.25 -4.29
N ALA A 169 -4.10 -9.74 -4.55
CA ALA A 169 -4.27 -8.52 -5.33
C ALA A 169 -3.51 -7.33 -4.69
N ASP A 170 -3.07 -6.36 -5.50
CA ASP A 170 -2.23 -5.25 -5.03
C ASP A 170 -2.85 -4.46 -3.88
N TRP A 171 -4.15 -4.26 -3.90
CA TRP A 171 -4.88 -3.60 -2.82
C TRP A 171 -4.95 -4.41 -1.51
N SER A 172 -4.79 -5.74 -1.58
CA SER A 172 -4.78 -6.63 -0.40
C SER A 172 -3.37 -6.90 0.15
N LYS A 173 -2.31 -6.44 -0.52
CA LYS A 173 -0.92 -6.72 -0.09
C LYS A 173 -0.62 -6.22 1.33
N ASN A 174 -1.16 -5.06 1.70
CA ASN A 174 -0.99 -4.43 3.00
C ASN A 174 -2.16 -4.68 3.97
N SER A 175 -3.19 -5.39 3.50
CA SER A 175 -4.37 -5.72 4.30
C SER A 175 -4.08 -6.81 5.33
N THR A 176 -4.91 -6.88 6.36
CA THR A 176 -4.96 -8.03 7.24
C THR A 176 -5.62 -9.19 6.51
N ILE A 177 -4.83 -10.19 6.14
CA ILE A 177 -5.30 -11.40 5.46
C ILE A 177 -5.28 -12.59 6.41
N ILE A 178 -6.41 -13.30 6.52
CA ILE A 178 -6.52 -14.55 7.28
C ILE A 178 -6.30 -15.70 6.30
N PRO A 179 -5.20 -16.46 6.42
CA PRO A 179 -4.90 -17.55 5.51
C PRO A 179 -5.78 -18.77 5.79
N ILE A 180 -6.17 -19.45 4.73
CA ILE A 180 -6.94 -20.70 4.78
C ILE A 180 -6.28 -21.68 3.83
N LYS A 181 -5.97 -22.89 4.31
CA LYS A 181 -5.48 -23.99 3.49
C LYS A 181 -6.52 -25.10 3.51
N ASP A 182 -7.00 -25.45 2.35
CA ASP A 182 -7.93 -26.56 2.19
C ASP A 182 -7.20 -27.89 2.45
N LYS A 183 -7.69 -28.67 3.42
CA LYS A 183 -7.01 -29.93 3.84
C LYS A 183 -7.13 -31.04 2.82
N GLU A 184 -8.15 -31.01 1.95
CA GLU A 184 -8.39 -32.08 0.96
C GLU A 184 -7.62 -31.79 -0.33
N THR A 185 -7.64 -30.53 -0.78
CA THR A 185 -7.04 -30.12 -2.06
C THR A 185 -5.66 -29.51 -1.91
N GLY A 186 -5.25 -29.10 -0.71
CA GLY A 186 -4.02 -28.36 -0.45
C GLY A 186 -4.03 -26.92 -1.00
N LYS A 187 -5.13 -26.49 -1.61
CA LYS A 187 -5.25 -25.14 -2.18
C LYS A 187 -5.36 -24.08 -1.10
N PHE A 188 -4.77 -22.92 -1.40
CA PHE A 188 -4.82 -21.77 -0.53
C PHE A 188 -5.96 -20.83 -0.90
N LYS A 189 -6.64 -20.35 0.14
CA LYS A 189 -7.61 -19.25 0.09
C LYS A 189 -7.20 -18.22 1.15
N TYR A 190 -7.68 -17.02 1.05
CA TYR A 190 -7.52 -16.03 2.13
C TYR A 190 -8.80 -15.23 2.31
N VAL A 191 -9.04 -14.81 3.55
CA VAL A 191 -10.07 -13.82 3.86
C VAL A 191 -9.39 -12.46 4.05
N ASP A 192 -9.79 -11.48 3.24
CA ASP A 192 -9.37 -10.10 3.43
C ASP A 192 -10.22 -9.46 4.53
N PHE A 193 -9.58 -9.27 5.69
CA PHE A 193 -10.23 -8.73 6.88
C PHE A 193 -10.30 -7.19 6.86
N SER A 194 -9.57 -6.53 5.97
CA SER A 194 -9.55 -5.05 5.91
C SER A 194 -10.91 -4.46 5.57
N HIS A 195 -11.75 -5.19 4.82
CA HIS A 195 -13.12 -4.77 4.55
C HIS A 195 -14.02 -4.78 5.79
N ALA A 196 -13.72 -5.64 6.77
CA ALA A 196 -14.41 -5.70 8.06
C ALA A 196 -13.77 -4.78 9.11
N ASN A 197 -12.50 -4.42 8.94
CA ASN A 197 -11.76 -3.54 9.85
C ASN A 197 -11.49 -2.18 9.21
N ALA A 198 -12.37 -1.24 9.47
CA ALA A 198 -12.25 0.14 9.00
C ALA A 198 -10.93 0.84 9.37
N TYR A 199 -10.27 0.36 10.43
CA TYR A 199 -9.06 0.96 11.00
C TYR A 199 -7.77 0.24 10.60
N ASP A 200 -7.80 -0.69 9.63
CA ASP A 200 -6.63 -1.46 9.19
C ASP A 200 -5.46 -0.53 8.77
N THR A 201 -5.77 0.59 8.11
CA THR A 201 -4.81 1.62 7.72
C THR A 201 -4.12 2.33 8.89
N LEU A 202 -4.71 2.26 10.08
CA LEU A 202 -4.20 2.94 11.27
C LEU A 202 -3.32 2.06 12.16
N ILE A 203 -3.09 0.78 11.79
CA ILE A 203 -2.30 -0.17 12.59
C ILE A 203 -0.89 0.39 12.86
N ARG A 204 -0.16 0.76 11.80
CA ARG A 204 1.22 1.27 11.92
C ARG A 204 1.30 2.60 12.68
N PRO A 205 0.50 3.62 12.32
CA PRO A 205 0.51 4.90 13.06
C PRO A 205 0.16 4.73 14.54
N ILE A 206 -0.84 3.91 14.90
CA ILE A 206 -1.20 3.74 16.31
C ILE A 206 -0.12 2.99 17.10
N GLN A 207 0.56 2.01 16.49
CA GLN A 207 1.71 1.35 17.12
C GLN A 207 2.86 2.32 17.38
N SER A 208 3.15 3.22 16.43
CA SER A 208 4.15 4.29 16.62
C SER A 208 3.81 5.16 17.83
N ILE A 209 2.57 5.65 17.93
CA ILE A 209 2.11 6.46 19.07
C ILE A 209 2.22 5.70 20.40
N ILE A 210 1.81 4.43 20.43
CA ILE A 210 1.89 3.61 21.64
C ILE A 210 3.36 3.49 22.09
N ASN A 211 4.29 3.27 21.16
CA ASN A 211 5.72 3.16 21.47
C ASN A 211 6.29 4.49 22.00
N GLN A 212 5.95 5.62 21.40
CA GLN A 212 6.37 6.96 21.86
C GLN A 212 5.84 7.25 23.27
N VAL A 213 4.57 6.96 23.52
CA VAL A 213 3.97 7.13 24.87
C VAL A 213 4.61 6.19 25.89
N ALA A 214 4.91 4.93 25.52
CA ALA A 214 5.60 3.98 26.38
C ALA A 214 7.05 4.40 26.68
N ALA A 215 7.71 5.08 25.75
CA ALA A 215 9.03 5.69 25.95
C ALA A 215 9.00 6.96 26.81
N GLY A 216 7.82 7.44 27.18
CA GLY A 216 7.64 8.62 28.03
C GLY A 216 7.69 9.95 27.29
N GLU A 217 7.52 9.95 25.99
CA GLU A 217 7.43 11.15 25.18
C GLU A 217 6.20 11.97 25.54
N LYS A 218 6.31 13.31 25.51
CA LYS A 218 5.27 14.23 25.96
C LYS A 218 4.86 15.27 24.92
N ASP A 219 5.48 15.23 23.75
CA ASP A 219 5.12 16.10 22.64
C ASP A 219 3.84 15.61 21.96
N ASN A 220 2.70 16.08 22.47
CA ASN A 220 1.39 15.68 21.95
C ASN A 220 1.19 16.11 20.50
N ASP A 221 1.66 17.30 20.14
CA ASP A 221 1.43 17.86 18.79
C ASP A 221 2.28 17.11 17.75
N GLY A 222 3.56 16.86 18.03
CA GLY A 222 4.42 16.04 17.19
C GLY A 222 3.90 14.61 17.00
N MET A 223 3.44 13.97 18.11
CA MET A 223 2.82 12.65 18.02
C MET A 223 1.55 12.62 17.17
N ILE A 224 0.73 13.67 17.24
CA ILE A 224 -0.50 13.78 16.44
C ILE A 224 -0.15 13.96 14.96
N ASP A 225 0.83 14.80 14.66
CA ASP A 225 1.29 15.02 13.28
C ASP A 225 1.86 13.74 12.67
N ASP A 226 2.67 12.99 13.41
CA ASP A 226 3.20 11.68 13.00
C ASP A 226 2.07 10.67 12.76
N PHE A 227 1.04 10.67 13.61
CA PHE A 227 -0.12 9.80 13.43
C PHE A 227 -0.89 10.17 12.16
N ILE A 228 -1.18 11.46 11.94
CA ILE A 228 -1.91 11.93 10.76
C ILE A 228 -1.13 11.59 9.49
N LEU A 229 0.18 11.87 9.48
CA LEU A 229 1.03 11.56 8.33
C LEU A 229 1.08 10.06 8.05
N GLY A 230 1.31 9.23 9.06
CA GLY A 230 1.34 7.78 8.93
C GLY A 230 0.01 7.20 8.47
N ALA A 231 -1.11 7.71 8.99
CA ALA A 231 -2.45 7.31 8.58
C ALA A 231 -2.76 7.72 7.14
N PHE A 232 -2.32 8.92 6.72
CA PHE A 232 -2.48 9.39 5.34
C PHE A 232 -1.67 8.53 4.36
N ILE A 233 -0.43 8.18 4.71
CA ILE A 233 0.41 7.28 3.90
C ILE A 233 -0.28 5.91 3.78
N GLY A 234 -0.76 5.33 4.89
CA GLY A 234 -1.46 4.04 4.87
C GLY A 234 -2.73 4.06 4.02
N MET A 235 -3.52 5.14 4.11
CA MET A 235 -4.71 5.31 3.27
C MET A 235 -4.36 5.52 1.80
N ARG A 236 -3.26 6.22 1.49
CA ARG A 236 -2.77 6.36 0.12
C ARG A 236 -2.39 5.00 -0.47
N GLU A 237 -1.67 4.17 0.27
CA GLU A 237 -1.27 2.82 -0.18
C GLU A 237 -2.49 1.93 -0.51
N ILE A 238 -3.57 2.03 0.28
CA ILE A 238 -4.82 1.28 0.03
C ILE A 238 -5.69 1.97 -1.01
N GLY A 239 -5.70 3.31 -1.02
CA GLY A 239 -6.55 4.11 -1.91
C GLY A 239 -5.97 4.31 -3.30
N GLU A 240 -4.67 4.05 -3.52
CA GLU A 240 -4.01 4.30 -4.81
C GLU A 240 -4.71 3.59 -5.98
N PRO A 241 -5.16 2.31 -5.86
CA PRO A 241 -5.97 1.67 -6.90
C PRO A 241 -7.34 2.31 -7.11
N PHE A 242 -7.90 2.95 -6.07
CA PHE A 242 -9.23 3.58 -6.14
C PHE A 242 -9.19 5.06 -6.51
N ILE A 243 -8.06 5.73 -6.29
CA ILE A 243 -7.88 7.16 -6.60
C ILE A 243 -7.30 7.35 -8.00
N SER A 244 -6.36 6.50 -8.41
CA SER A 244 -5.76 6.56 -9.75
C SER A 244 -6.70 6.09 -10.85
N GLU A 245 -7.59 5.15 -10.53
CA GLU A 245 -8.54 4.57 -11.47
C GLU A 245 -9.89 4.42 -10.76
N SER A 246 -10.73 5.47 -10.78
CA SER A 246 -12.11 5.30 -10.31
C SER A 246 -12.75 4.18 -11.15
N ILE A 247 -13.54 3.32 -10.53
CA ILE A 247 -14.27 2.22 -11.21
C ILE A 247 -14.99 2.75 -12.45
N TRP A 248 -15.45 4.00 -12.38
CA TRP A 248 -16.10 4.68 -13.51
C TRP A 248 -15.10 5.10 -14.59
N THR A 249 -13.94 5.64 -14.18
CA THR A 249 -12.88 6.02 -15.13
C THR A 249 -12.34 4.77 -15.83
N GLU A 250 -12.18 3.66 -15.11
CA GLU A 250 -11.77 2.39 -15.70
C GLU A 250 -12.82 1.86 -16.69
N ALA A 251 -14.10 1.85 -16.31
CA ALA A 251 -15.17 1.44 -17.20
C ALA A 251 -15.26 2.32 -18.47
N VAL A 252 -15.00 3.62 -18.36
CA VAL A 252 -14.92 4.53 -19.51
C VAL A 252 -13.63 4.31 -20.32
N LEU A 253 -12.50 4.07 -19.68
CA LEU A 253 -11.23 3.73 -20.37
C LEU A 253 -11.32 2.40 -21.12
N ASP A 254 -12.02 1.40 -20.57
CA ASP A 254 -12.30 0.13 -21.23
C ASP A 254 -13.04 0.35 -22.56
N LEU A 255 -13.98 1.30 -22.57
CA LEU A 255 -14.78 1.61 -23.77
C LEU A 255 -14.00 2.44 -24.80
N ILE A 256 -13.27 3.48 -24.36
CA ILE A 256 -12.66 4.49 -25.24
C ILE A 256 -11.22 4.12 -25.59
N ALA A 257 -10.37 3.87 -24.57
CA ALA A 257 -8.93 3.68 -24.78
C ALA A 257 -8.55 2.23 -25.10
N ARG A 258 -9.32 1.25 -24.57
CA ARG A 258 -9.08 -0.18 -24.77
C ARG A 258 -10.00 -0.80 -25.83
N GLY A 259 -10.80 0.02 -26.54
CA GLY A 259 -11.61 -0.44 -27.67
C GLY A 259 -12.71 -1.45 -27.30
N GLY A 260 -13.27 -1.35 -26.08
CA GLY A 260 -14.31 -2.25 -25.58
C GLY A 260 -13.77 -3.51 -24.89
N ARG A 261 -12.54 -3.45 -24.36
CA ARG A 261 -11.93 -4.51 -23.56
C ARG A 261 -11.61 -4.01 -22.16
N THR A 262 -11.84 -4.86 -21.16
CA THR A 262 -11.42 -4.58 -19.78
C THR A 262 -9.90 -4.64 -19.64
N ARG A 263 -9.35 -4.15 -18.55
CA ARG A 263 -7.92 -4.27 -18.21
C ARG A 263 -7.43 -5.74 -18.19
N SER A 264 -8.30 -6.65 -17.80
CA SER A 264 -8.03 -8.09 -17.83
C SER A 264 -8.11 -8.72 -19.23
N GLY A 265 -8.45 -7.94 -20.28
CA GLY A 265 -8.56 -8.41 -21.65
C GLY A 265 -9.93 -8.97 -22.03
N SER A 266 -10.89 -8.96 -21.10
CA SER A 266 -12.27 -9.43 -21.37
C SER A 266 -13.00 -8.46 -22.29
N GLU A 267 -13.78 -8.98 -23.24
CA GLU A 267 -14.55 -8.15 -24.16
C GLU A 267 -15.82 -7.62 -23.47
N VAL A 268 -15.97 -6.31 -23.42
CA VAL A 268 -17.21 -5.64 -23.02
C VAL A 268 -18.23 -5.72 -24.14
N PHE A 269 -17.78 -5.51 -25.38
CA PHE A 269 -18.58 -5.69 -26.59
C PHE A 269 -17.69 -6.16 -27.76
N ASN A 270 -18.25 -6.90 -28.70
CA ASN A 270 -17.56 -7.25 -29.94
C ASN A 270 -17.74 -6.08 -30.94
N PRO A 271 -16.68 -5.65 -31.67
CA PRO A 271 -16.80 -4.67 -32.74
C PRO A 271 -17.84 -5.04 -33.80
N GLU A 272 -18.11 -6.34 -34.00
CA GLU A 272 -19.07 -6.89 -34.96
C GLU A 272 -20.52 -6.96 -34.41
N ASP A 273 -20.74 -6.64 -33.13
CA ASP A 273 -22.09 -6.60 -32.55
C ASP A 273 -22.98 -5.58 -33.26
N LEU A 274 -24.26 -5.92 -33.45
CA LEU A 274 -25.24 -4.99 -33.93
C LEU A 274 -25.31 -3.73 -33.04
N PRO A 275 -25.57 -2.52 -33.60
CA PRO A 275 -25.51 -1.27 -32.85
C PRO A 275 -26.37 -1.27 -31.57
N GLY A 276 -27.55 -1.90 -31.59
CA GLY A 276 -28.40 -2.04 -30.40
C GLY A 276 -27.83 -2.97 -29.32
N THR A 277 -27.24 -4.09 -29.72
CA THR A 277 -26.60 -5.03 -28.83
C THR A 277 -25.33 -4.42 -28.20
N LYS A 278 -24.54 -3.71 -29.00
CA LYS A 278 -23.37 -2.98 -28.56
C LYS A 278 -23.73 -1.91 -27.53
N ALA A 279 -24.75 -1.10 -27.82
CA ALA A 279 -25.23 -0.08 -26.88
C ALA A 279 -25.74 -0.70 -25.57
N SER A 280 -26.48 -1.81 -25.64
CA SER A 280 -26.93 -2.54 -24.44
C SER A 280 -25.77 -3.08 -23.58
N LYS A 281 -24.76 -3.67 -24.21
CA LYS A 281 -23.55 -4.17 -23.49
C LYS A 281 -22.75 -3.03 -22.86
N ILE A 282 -22.60 -1.91 -23.54
CA ILE A 282 -21.94 -0.69 -23.00
C ILE A 282 -22.71 -0.17 -21.79
N MET A 283 -24.04 -0.04 -21.90
CA MET A 283 -24.87 0.41 -20.79
C MET A 283 -24.83 -0.58 -19.62
N ALA A 284 -24.87 -1.87 -19.88
CA ALA A 284 -24.74 -2.90 -18.83
C ALA A 284 -23.40 -2.78 -18.09
N HIS A 285 -22.28 -2.62 -18.80
CA HIS A 285 -20.94 -2.45 -18.20
C HIS A 285 -20.85 -1.18 -17.33
N LEU A 286 -21.37 -0.04 -17.81
CA LEU A 286 -21.40 1.20 -17.05
C LEU A 286 -22.33 1.12 -15.82
N VAL A 287 -23.48 0.47 -15.94
CA VAL A 287 -24.39 0.24 -14.80
C VAL A 287 -23.78 -0.71 -13.79
N GLU A 288 -23.12 -1.76 -14.25
CA GLU A 288 -22.45 -2.75 -13.39
C GLU A 288 -21.31 -2.12 -12.61
N ALA A 289 -20.54 -1.20 -13.22
CA ALA A 289 -19.53 -0.39 -12.55
C ALA A 289 -20.10 0.53 -11.44
N GLN A 290 -21.38 0.91 -11.54
CA GLN A 290 -22.07 1.75 -10.55
C GLN A 290 -22.83 0.95 -9.48
N MET A 291 -22.88 -0.39 -9.60
CA MET A 291 -23.69 -1.20 -8.71
C MET A 291 -23.09 -1.22 -7.30
N PRO A 292 -23.87 -0.96 -6.25
CA PRO A 292 -23.40 -1.12 -4.88
C PRO A 292 -22.87 -2.54 -4.63
N PHE A 293 -21.78 -2.64 -3.87
CA PHE A 293 -21.15 -3.92 -3.53
C PHE A 293 -22.15 -4.96 -3.00
N SER A 294 -23.12 -4.53 -2.18
CA SER A 294 -24.15 -5.39 -1.62
C SER A 294 -25.03 -6.05 -2.68
N LEU A 295 -25.37 -5.36 -3.77
CA LEU A 295 -26.16 -5.93 -4.87
C LEU A 295 -25.36 -6.95 -5.67
N ASN A 296 -24.08 -6.67 -5.91
CA ASN A 296 -23.19 -7.64 -6.56
C ASN A 296 -23.01 -8.88 -5.67
N GLN A 297 -22.89 -8.71 -4.36
CA GLN A 297 -22.77 -9.82 -3.43
C GLN A 297 -24.06 -10.67 -3.38
N LEU A 298 -25.24 -10.03 -3.45
CA LEU A 298 -26.51 -10.77 -3.54
C LEU A 298 -26.64 -11.55 -4.86
N LYS A 299 -26.18 -11.02 -5.99
CA LYS A 299 -26.12 -11.76 -7.27
C LYS A 299 -25.20 -12.99 -7.16
N ARG A 300 -24.04 -12.84 -6.52
CA ARG A 300 -23.08 -13.94 -6.31
C ARG A 300 -23.67 -15.00 -5.38
N LEU A 301 -24.37 -14.59 -4.33
CA LEU A 301 -25.08 -15.49 -3.43
C LEU A 301 -26.21 -16.24 -4.15
N ASP A 302 -27.00 -15.56 -4.99
CA ASP A 302 -28.01 -16.20 -5.83
C ASP A 302 -27.40 -17.25 -6.76
N ARG A 303 -26.24 -16.96 -7.38
CA ARG A 303 -25.52 -17.95 -8.19
C ARG A 303 -25.02 -19.14 -7.37
N SER A 304 -24.55 -18.91 -6.15
CA SER A 304 -24.01 -19.97 -5.28
C SER A 304 -25.07 -20.98 -4.81
N ILE A 305 -26.34 -20.60 -4.87
CA ILE A 305 -27.48 -21.48 -4.52
C ILE A 305 -27.96 -22.31 -5.72
N LYS A 306 -27.61 -21.90 -6.95
CA LYS A 306 -28.01 -22.60 -8.18
C LYS A 306 -27.21 -23.89 -8.34
N GLU A 307 -27.90 -24.93 -8.86
CA GLU A 307 -27.25 -26.18 -9.21
C GLU A 307 -26.20 -25.98 -10.31
N VAL A 308 -25.14 -26.78 -10.28
CA VAL A 308 -24.10 -26.79 -11.30
C VAL A 308 -24.71 -27.22 -12.63
N ASP A 309 -24.99 -26.26 -13.49
CA ASP A 309 -25.47 -26.50 -14.84
C ASP A 309 -24.38 -26.11 -15.86
N VAL A 310 -23.84 -27.12 -16.52
CA VAL A 310 -22.75 -26.98 -17.51
C VAL A 310 -23.21 -26.18 -18.75
N ILE A 311 -24.51 -26.18 -19.04
CA ILE A 311 -25.07 -25.51 -20.23
C ILE A 311 -25.34 -24.03 -19.94
N THR A 312 -25.95 -23.73 -18.78
CA THR A 312 -26.36 -22.37 -18.41
C THR A 312 -25.30 -21.61 -17.61
N LYS A 313 -24.19 -22.27 -17.23
CA LYS A 313 -23.17 -21.71 -16.34
C LYS A 313 -23.75 -21.16 -15.03
N GLY A 314 -24.83 -21.78 -14.51
CA GLY A 314 -25.62 -21.25 -13.40
C GLY A 314 -24.81 -20.87 -12.17
N ARG A 315 -23.86 -21.70 -11.77
CA ARG A 315 -22.99 -21.50 -10.60
C ARG A 315 -21.65 -20.82 -10.95
N PHE A 316 -21.23 -20.93 -12.22
CA PHE A 316 -19.97 -20.36 -12.68
C PHE A 316 -20.18 -18.99 -13.32
N ASP A 317 -19.17 -18.12 -13.24
CA ASP A 317 -19.12 -16.90 -14.03
C ASP A 317 -18.66 -17.17 -15.48
N GLU A 318 -18.55 -16.11 -16.28
CA GLU A 318 -18.07 -16.19 -17.68
C GLU A 318 -16.63 -16.70 -17.77
N TYR A 319 -15.88 -16.64 -16.66
CA TYR A 319 -14.47 -17.06 -16.56
C TYR A 319 -14.30 -18.42 -15.90
N GLY A 320 -15.40 -19.11 -15.55
CA GLY A 320 -15.39 -20.41 -14.92
C GLY A 320 -15.14 -20.38 -13.41
N GLN A 321 -15.26 -19.22 -12.76
CA GLN A 321 -15.15 -19.11 -11.30
C GLN A 321 -16.41 -19.69 -10.66
N ASP A 322 -16.22 -20.64 -9.74
CA ASP A 322 -17.30 -21.24 -8.95
C ASP A 322 -17.67 -20.32 -7.77
N TYR A 323 -18.96 -20.18 -7.51
CA TYR A 323 -19.50 -19.44 -6.38
C TYR A 323 -20.03 -20.40 -5.30
N GLU A 324 -19.32 -20.51 -4.19
CA GLU A 324 -19.70 -21.33 -3.05
C GLU A 324 -20.55 -20.52 -2.05
N PHE A 325 -21.64 -21.13 -1.53
CA PHE A 325 -22.58 -20.44 -0.64
C PHE A 325 -21.92 -19.86 0.62
N GLY A 326 -21.04 -20.61 1.28
CA GLY A 326 -20.38 -20.18 2.52
C GLY A 326 -19.56 -18.90 2.38
N PRO A 327 -18.59 -18.85 1.45
CA PRO A 327 -17.82 -17.64 1.14
C PRO A 327 -18.68 -16.46 0.69
N GLU A 328 -19.68 -16.70 -0.15
CA GLU A 328 -20.56 -15.62 -0.66
C GLU A 328 -21.48 -15.08 0.44
N PHE A 329 -21.98 -15.94 1.33
CA PHE A 329 -22.75 -15.51 2.50
C PHE A 329 -21.89 -14.69 3.48
N ALA A 330 -20.66 -15.14 3.77
CA ALA A 330 -19.71 -14.40 4.59
C ALA A 330 -19.38 -13.02 3.99
N GLY A 331 -19.39 -12.91 2.67
CA GLY A 331 -19.19 -11.67 1.93
C GLY A 331 -20.23 -10.60 2.25
N LEU A 332 -21.48 -10.95 2.59
CA LEU A 332 -22.51 -10.00 3.04
C LEU A 332 -22.11 -9.28 4.33
N PHE A 333 -21.29 -9.92 5.16
CA PHE A 333 -20.77 -9.37 6.42
C PHE A 333 -19.38 -8.73 6.27
N GLY A 334 -18.90 -8.53 5.04
CA GLY A 334 -17.59 -7.94 4.76
C GLY A 334 -16.41 -8.93 4.80
N PHE A 335 -16.65 -10.23 4.98
CA PHE A 335 -15.62 -11.28 4.96
C PHE A 335 -15.53 -11.90 3.58
N ARG A 336 -14.64 -11.37 2.75
CA ARG A 336 -14.44 -11.91 1.40
C ARG A 336 -13.37 -13.00 1.41
N ALA A 337 -13.79 -14.26 1.19
CA ALA A 337 -12.86 -15.34 0.90
C ALA A 337 -12.47 -15.30 -0.58
N VAL A 338 -11.18 -15.30 -0.86
CA VAL A 338 -10.62 -15.28 -2.22
C VAL A 338 -9.78 -16.53 -2.41
N GLU A 339 -10.06 -17.29 -3.46
CA GLU A 339 -9.22 -18.42 -3.85
C GLU A 339 -7.96 -17.90 -4.52
N LEU A 340 -6.81 -18.45 -4.12
CA LEU A 340 -5.53 -18.13 -4.74
C LEU A 340 -5.34 -19.05 -5.94
N ASP A 341 -5.03 -18.45 -7.09
CA ASP A 341 -4.61 -19.15 -8.30
C ASP A 341 -3.15 -18.77 -8.63
N PRO A 342 -2.18 -19.52 -8.09
CA PRO A 342 -0.77 -19.24 -8.35
C PRO A 342 -0.41 -19.44 -9.83
N ALA A 343 -1.07 -20.37 -10.52
CA ALA A 343 -0.80 -20.68 -11.92
C ALA A 343 -1.15 -19.51 -12.84
N ARG A 344 -2.30 -18.89 -12.62
CA ARG A 344 -2.70 -17.70 -13.36
C ARG A 344 -1.90 -16.46 -12.95
N SER A 345 -1.68 -16.30 -11.67
CA SER A 345 -1.00 -15.11 -11.14
C SER A 345 0.46 -15.04 -11.56
N ILE A 346 1.18 -16.18 -11.64
CA ILE A 346 2.59 -16.19 -12.08
C ILE A 346 2.76 -15.72 -13.53
N GLN A 347 1.76 -15.92 -14.39
CA GLN A 347 1.81 -15.45 -15.77
C GLN A 347 1.83 -13.92 -15.85
N TYR A 348 1.08 -13.22 -14.99
CA TYR A 348 1.11 -11.76 -14.89
C TYR A 348 2.46 -11.27 -14.34
N LYS A 349 2.98 -11.93 -13.31
CA LYS A 349 4.31 -11.62 -12.76
C LYS A 349 5.45 -11.81 -13.77
N ILE A 350 5.35 -12.81 -14.64
CA ILE A 350 6.29 -13.00 -15.74
C ILE A 350 6.17 -11.88 -16.77
N PHE A 351 4.98 -11.40 -17.03
CA PHE A 351 4.79 -10.24 -17.91
C PHE A 351 5.47 -8.98 -17.32
N ASP A 352 5.25 -8.70 -16.05
CA ASP A 352 5.89 -7.59 -15.34
C ASP A 352 7.42 -7.75 -15.28
N TYR A 353 7.90 -8.98 -15.05
CA TYR A 353 9.32 -9.31 -15.13
C TYR A 353 9.92 -8.96 -16.50
N ASN A 354 9.28 -9.39 -17.58
CA ASN A 354 9.77 -9.12 -18.94
C ASN A 354 9.81 -7.62 -19.24
N ASN A 355 8.80 -6.87 -18.78
CA ASN A 355 8.79 -5.41 -18.88
C ASN A 355 9.92 -4.79 -18.05
N GLY A 356 10.10 -5.23 -16.81
CA GLY A 356 11.17 -4.76 -15.92
C GLY A 356 12.57 -5.04 -16.47
N VAL A 357 12.78 -6.22 -17.10
CA VAL A 357 14.04 -6.53 -17.81
C VAL A 357 14.26 -5.57 -18.98
N SER A 358 13.21 -5.30 -19.77
CA SER A 358 13.28 -4.34 -20.88
C SER A 358 13.63 -2.93 -20.39
N ASP A 359 12.95 -2.47 -19.34
CA ASP A 359 13.16 -1.13 -18.81
C ASP A 359 14.54 -0.97 -18.16
N SER A 360 15.03 -2.00 -17.46
CA SER A 360 16.40 -2.04 -16.97
C SER A 360 17.43 -1.86 -18.07
N ARG A 361 17.23 -2.49 -19.24
CA ARG A 361 18.10 -2.31 -20.42
C ARG A 361 18.00 -0.90 -21.00
N LYS A 362 16.81 -0.30 -21.00
CA LYS A 362 16.62 1.07 -21.48
C LYS A 362 17.43 2.08 -20.67
N LEU A 363 17.63 1.86 -19.36
CA LEU A 363 18.48 2.73 -18.53
C LEU A 363 19.90 2.83 -19.10
N PHE A 364 20.48 1.75 -19.60
CA PHE A 364 21.78 1.80 -20.26
C PHE A 364 21.71 2.43 -21.64
N THR A 365 20.74 2.02 -22.46
CA THR A 365 20.64 2.50 -23.84
C THR A 365 20.29 4.00 -23.91
N SER A 366 19.65 4.57 -22.87
CA SER A 366 19.32 5.98 -22.80
C SER A 366 20.55 6.90 -22.84
N VAL A 367 21.71 6.40 -22.42
CA VAL A 367 22.98 7.17 -22.50
C VAL A 367 23.31 7.52 -23.93
N THR A 368 23.01 6.65 -24.90
CA THR A 368 23.26 6.92 -26.34
C THR A 368 22.33 7.98 -26.93
N LEU A 369 21.25 8.34 -26.21
CA LEU A 369 20.28 9.36 -26.64
C LEU A 369 20.65 10.77 -26.14
N LYS A 370 21.68 10.91 -25.30
CA LYS A 370 22.18 12.23 -24.88
C LYS A 370 22.73 12.95 -26.09
N GLY A 371 22.23 14.14 -26.34
CA GLY A 371 22.55 14.97 -27.52
C GLY A 371 23.92 15.67 -27.47
N GLY A 372 24.92 15.13 -26.76
CA GLY A 372 26.26 15.74 -26.60
C GLY A 372 27.34 14.70 -26.34
N PRO A 373 28.58 15.15 -26.06
CA PRO A 373 29.69 14.27 -25.76
C PRO A 373 29.43 13.49 -24.48
N ILE A 374 29.59 12.15 -24.55
CA ILE A 374 29.43 11.22 -23.45
C ILE A 374 30.83 10.85 -22.94
N LYS A 375 31.03 10.87 -21.63
CA LYS A 375 32.29 10.48 -21.01
C LYS A 375 32.30 8.96 -20.67
N PRO A 376 33.49 8.30 -20.69
CA PRO A 376 33.59 6.86 -20.37
C PRO A 376 33.02 6.47 -19.01
N TYR A 377 33.17 7.32 -17.99
CA TYR A 377 32.62 7.04 -16.66
C TYR A 377 31.07 7.03 -16.65
N GLU A 378 30.40 7.84 -17.48
CA GLU A 378 28.94 7.85 -17.60
C GLU A 378 28.41 6.53 -18.19
N VAL A 379 29.16 5.95 -19.11
CA VAL A 379 28.83 4.62 -19.68
C VAL A 379 28.91 3.54 -18.61
N ILE A 380 29.94 3.58 -17.76
CA ILE A 380 30.12 2.62 -16.66
C ILE A 380 29.00 2.78 -15.63
N ASP A 381 28.70 3.99 -15.20
CA ASP A 381 27.63 4.27 -14.23
C ASP A 381 26.27 3.82 -14.75
N ALA A 382 25.95 4.11 -16.00
CA ALA A 382 24.73 3.65 -16.63
C ALA A 382 24.64 2.12 -16.69
N TYR A 383 25.76 1.43 -16.96
CA TYR A 383 25.81 -0.03 -16.99
C TYR A 383 25.58 -0.62 -15.59
N ILE A 384 26.23 -0.07 -14.56
CA ILE A 384 26.06 -0.50 -13.17
C ILE A 384 24.61 -0.28 -12.74
N ASN A 385 24.04 0.90 -13.00
CA ASN A 385 22.68 1.25 -12.60
C ASN A 385 21.62 0.37 -13.29
N ALA A 386 21.80 0.10 -14.58
CA ALA A 386 20.93 -0.78 -15.35
C ALA A 386 20.98 -2.23 -14.82
N ASN A 387 22.17 -2.75 -14.48
CA ASN A 387 22.30 -4.07 -13.89
C ASN A 387 21.80 -4.14 -12.44
N ARG A 388 21.88 -3.04 -11.67
CA ARG A 388 21.26 -2.94 -10.35
C ARG A 388 19.74 -3.06 -10.45
N ALA A 389 19.12 -2.34 -11.39
CA ALA A 389 17.70 -2.45 -11.66
C ALA A 389 17.33 -3.88 -12.09
N LEU A 390 18.09 -4.46 -13.01
CA LEU A 390 17.91 -5.85 -13.47
C LEU A 390 18.04 -6.87 -12.33
N PHE A 391 18.96 -6.64 -11.40
CA PHE A 391 19.11 -7.50 -10.21
C PHE A 391 17.84 -7.47 -9.35
N GLY A 392 17.28 -6.29 -9.10
CA GLY A 392 16.02 -6.13 -8.36
C GLY A 392 14.88 -6.91 -9.03
N VAL A 393 14.70 -6.71 -10.33
CA VAL A 393 13.67 -7.41 -11.13
C VAL A 393 13.84 -8.94 -11.07
N ARG A 394 15.07 -9.45 -11.20
CA ARG A 394 15.35 -10.90 -11.14
C ARG A 394 15.17 -11.46 -9.73
N LYS A 395 15.58 -10.73 -8.71
CA LYS A 395 15.39 -11.11 -7.31
C LYS A 395 13.91 -11.25 -6.96
N GLU A 396 13.08 -10.29 -7.39
CA GLU A 396 11.64 -10.34 -7.19
C GLU A 396 11.01 -11.54 -7.94
N MET A 397 11.39 -11.77 -9.19
CA MET A 397 10.88 -12.93 -9.95
C MET A 397 11.29 -14.26 -9.32
N LYS A 398 12.54 -14.37 -8.80
CA LYS A 398 12.98 -15.56 -8.06
C LYS A 398 12.10 -15.80 -6.82
N ALA A 399 11.85 -14.76 -6.04
CA ALA A 399 10.99 -14.85 -4.87
C ALA A 399 9.53 -15.17 -5.23
N ASP A 400 9.04 -14.69 -6.37
CA ASP A 400 7.70 -15.06 -6.87
C ASP A 400 7.65 -16.54 -7.31
N ILE A 401 8.69 -17.05 -7.97
CA ILE A 401 8.79 -18.49 -8.32
C ILE A 401 8.80 -19.35 -7.05
N ASP A 402 9.59 -19.00 -6.06
CA ASP A 402 9.67 -19.74 -4.80
C ASP A 402 8.33 -19.74 -4.06
N ALA A 403 7.67 -18.60 -4.02
CA ALA A 403 6.35 -18.46 -3.43
C ALA A 403 5.30 -19.30 -4.20
N ALA A 404 5.35 -19.33 -5.55
CA ALA A 404 4.45 -20.17 -6.34
C ALA A 404 4.62 -21.65 -6.01
N LYS A 405 5.86 -22.11 -5.91
CA LYS A 405 6.17 -23.50 -5.54
C LYS A 405 5.68 -23.82 -4.13
N LEU A 406 5.88 -22.90 -3.18
CA LEU A 406 5.39 -23.06 -1.80
C LEU A 406 3.85 -23.12 -1.74
N LEU A 407 3.16 -22.44 -2.65
CA LEU A 407 1.70 -22.49 -2.80
C LEU A 407 1.20 -23.69 -3.63
N GLY A 408 2.06 -24.65 -3.93
CA GLY A 408 1.70 -25.91 -4.58
C GLY A 408 1.78 -25.91 -6.11
N LEU A 409 2.28 -24.84 -6.74
CA LEU A 409 2.48 -24.84 -8.20
C LEU A 409 3.79 -25.54 -8.55
N GLU A 410 3.72 -26.82 -8.90
CA GLU A 410 4.89 -27.67 -9.15
C GLU A 410 4.78 -28.49 -10.45
N GLY A 411 5.87 -29.16 -10.79
CA GLY A 411 5.93 -30.13 -11.88
C GLY A 411 5.51 -29.57 -13.24
N LYS A 412 4.68 -30.33 -13.97
CA LYS A 412 4.24 -29.95 -15.31
C LYS A 412 3.46 -28.64 -15.32
N GLU A 413 2.57 -28.45 -14.34
CA GLU A 413 1.74 -27.24 -14.25
C GLU A 413 2.60 -25.98 -14.09
N PHE A 414 3.66 -26.02 -13.28
CA PHE A 414 4.62 -24.92 -13.17
C PHE A 414 5.27 -24.60 -14.52
N TYR A 415 5.77 -25.60 -15.24
CA TYR A 415 6.43 -25.38 -16.52
C TYR A 415 5.45 -24.87 -17.60
N ASP A 416 4.23 -25.37 -17.62
CA ASP A 416 3.20 -24.92 -18.58
C ASP A 416 2.85 -23.42 -18.36
N ASN A 417 2.85 -22.96 -17.11
CA ASN A 417 2.53 -21.58 -16.76
C ASN A 417 3.74 -20.63 -16.82
N THR A 418 4.96 -21.13 -16.93
CA THR A 418 6.20 -20.33 -17.04
C THR A 418 6.78 -20.26 -18.45
N THR A 419 6.06 -20.71 -19.48
CA THR A 419 6.51 -20.77 -20.89
C THR A 419 6.94 -19.42 -21.47
N ARG A 420 6.46 -18.30 -20.90
CA ARG A 420 6.86 -16.94 -21.31
C ARG A 420 8.23 -16.50 -20.77
N LEU A 421 8.84 -17.27 -19.87
CA LEU A 421 10.24 -17.13 -19.52
C LEU A 421 11.09 -17.91 -20.55
N THR A 422 12.24 -17.36 -20.92
CA THR A 422 13.19 -18.17 -21.70
C THR A 422 13.71 -19.30 -20.83
N LYS A 423 14.02 -20.45 -21.44
CA LYS A 423 14.61 -21.61 -20.73
C LYS A 423 15.87 -21.22 -19.95
N SER A 424 16.66 -20.30 -20.51
CA SER A 424 17.87 -19.79 -19.86
C SER A 424 17.55 -18.92 -18.65
N ASP A 425 16.56 -18.02 -18.76
CA ASP A 425 16.17 -17.16 -17.62
C ASP A 425 15.60 -18.01 -16.49
N LEU A 426 14.70 -18.96 -16.80
CA LEU A 426 14.15 -19.86 -15.79
C LEU A 426 15.25 -20.66 -15.08
N ALA A 427 16.17 -21.27 -15.83
CA ALA A 427 17.27 -22.03 -15.25
C ALA A 427 18.21 -21.18 -14.37
N ASN A 428 18.45 -19.91 -14.75
CA ASN A 428 19.26 -18.99 -13.97
C ASN A 428 18.53 -18.54 -12.69
N LEU A 429 17.21 -18.29 -12.78
CA LEU A 429 16.38 -17.93 -11.62
C LEU A 429 16.30 -19.11 -10.63
N GLU A 430 16.07 -20.34 -11.09
CA GLU A 430 16.08 -21.54 -10.25
C GLU A 430 17.44 -21.81 -9.62
N ALA A 431 18.52 -21.56 -10.35
CA ALA A 431 19.89 -21.68 -9.84
C ALA A 431 20.37 -20.46 -9.02
N GLU A 432 19.49 -19.49 -8.75
CA GLU A 432 19.77 -18.26 -8.00
C GLU A 432 20.89 -17.38 -8.59
N ARG A 433 21.18 -17.55 -9.88
CA ARG A 433 22.28 -16.86 -10.55
C ARG A 433 21.85 -15.52 -11.09
N PHE A 434 22.60 -14.49 -10.74
CA PHE A 434 22.48 -13.22 -11.44
C PHE A 434 23.28 -13.25 -12.74
N VAL A 435 22.61 -12.99 -13.85
CA VAL A 435 23.23 -12.87 -15.16
C VAL A 435 23.13 -11.41 -15.61
N PRO A 436 24.22 -10.63 -15.60
CA PRO A 436 24.21 -9.26 -16.08
C PRO A 436 23.91 -9.26 -17.59
N PHE A 437 23.18 -8.22 -18.05
CA PHE A 437 22.88 -8.14 -19.47
C PHE A 437 24.12 -7.86 -20.32
N GLY A 438 24.13 -8.41 -21.53
CA GLY A 438 25.14 -8.10 -22.54
C GLY A 438 24.77 -6.84 -23.31
N VAL A 439 25.77 -6.08 -23.73
CA VAL A 439 25.56 -4.94 -24.64
C VAL A 439 25.41 -5.50 -26.06
N SER A 440 24.29 -5.20 -26.72
CA SER A 440 24.05 -5.66 -28.08
C SER A 440 24.84 -4.85 -29.11
N ASP A 441 25.14 -5.48 -30.25
CA ASP A 441 25.84 -4.84 -31.38
C ASP A 441 25.11 -3.56 -31.84
N GLY A 442 23.76 -3.54 -31.78
CA GLY A 442 22.98 -2.37 -32.13
C GLY A 442 23.19 -1.18 -31.17
N VAL A 443 23.49 -1.43 -29.90
CA VAL A 443 23.84 -0.37 -28.94
C VAL A 443 25.28 0.09 -29.19
N ILE A 444 26.21 -0.81 -29.48
CA ILE A 444 27.59 -0.48 -29.82
C ILE A 444 27.62 0.38 -31.09
N ALA A 445 26.87 0.02 -32.12
CA ALA A 445 26.73 0.81 -33.34
C ALA A 445 26.23 2.23 -33.08
N LYS A 446 25.30 2.43 -32.15
CA LYS A 446 24.85 3.78 -31.75
C LYS A 446 25.96 4.60 -31.11
N PHE A 447 26.82 4.00 -30.28
CA PHE A 447 28.00 4.70 -29.77
C PHE A 447 28.99 5.07 -30.89
N ASP A 448 29.22 4.18 -31.85
CA ASP A 448 30.08 4.43 -33.01
C ASP A 448 29.51 5.56 -33.88
N ASP A 449 28.21 5.57 -34.15
CA ASP A 449 27.56 6.61 -34.95
C ASP A 449 27.57 7.99 -34.26
N ASN A 450 27.31 8.02 -32.95
CA ASN A 450 27.41 9.25 -32.16
C ASN A 450 28.85 9.75 -32.14
N THR A 451 29.84 8.88 -32.03
CA THR A 451 31.24 9.23 -32.05
C THR A 451 31.64 9.89 -33.40
N LYS A 452 31.25 9.30 -34.54
CA LYS A 452 31.50 9.86 -35.86
C LYS A 452 30.95 11.27 -36.00
N LYS A 453 29.68 11.50 -35.59
CA LYS A 453 29.03 12.83 -35.62
C LYS A 453 29.74 13.88 -34.75
N LEU A 454 30.26 13.45 -33.58
CA LEU A 454 30.99 14.35 -32.69
C LEU A 454 32.41 14.62 -33.18
N GLN A 455 33.06 13.65 -33.81
CA GLN A 455 34.39 13.81 -34.42
C GLN A 455 34.42 14.78 -35.61
N GLU A 456 33.30 15.01 -36.28
CA GLU A 456 33.16 16.08 -37.27
C GLU A 456 33.41 17.48 -36.68
N LYS A 457 33.06 17.65 -35.39
CA LYS A 457 33.20 18.91 -34.64
C LYS A 457 34.47 18.94 -33.78
N ASP A 458 34.85 17.82 -33.23
CA ASP A 458 36.02 17.62 -32.38
C ASP A 458 36.71 16.29 -32.74
N PRO A 459 37.74 16.35 -33.63
CA PRO A 459 38.48 15.16 -34.05
C PRO A 459 39.15 14.39 -32.90
N SER A 460 39.34 15.02 -31.73
CA SER A 460 39.95 14.40 -30.56
C SER A 460 38.95 13.54 -29.74
N TYR A 461 37.66 13.63 -30.06
CA TYR A 461 36.63 12.87 -29.30
C TYR A 461 36.80 11.36 -29.47
N ILE A 462 36.89 10.65 -28.35
CA ILE A 462 37.10 9.21 -28.30
C ILE A 462 35.76 8.51 -28.02
N ASN A 463 35.50 7.38 -28.68
CA ASN A 463 34.33 6.57 -28.40
C ASN A 463 34.28 6.13 -26.91
N PRO A 464 33.30 6.62 -26.12
CA PRO A 464 33.28 6.42 -24.68
C PRO A 464 33.04 4.97 -24.29
N PHE A 465 32.30 4.20 -25.10
CA PHE A 465 32.07 2.78 -24.88
C PHE A 465 33.37 1.97 -25.07
N ARG A 466 34.13 2.24 -26.13
CA ARG A 466 35.42 1.58 -26.36
C ARG A 466 36.45 1.92 -25.30
N ALA A 467 36.49 3.17 -24.85
CA ALA A 467 37.35 3.58 -23.75
C ALA A 467 36.98 2.91 -22.40
N ALA A 468 35.71 2.60 -22.18
CA ALA A 468 35.22 1.91 -21.00
C ALA A 468 35.26 0.37 -21.10
N ALA A 469 35.53 -0.23 -22.26
CA ALA A 469 35.29 -1.64 -22.55
C ALA A 469 35.95 -2.61 -21.56
N ASN A 470 37.22 -2.42 -21.22
CA ASN A 470 37.94 -3.28 -20.26
C ASN A 470 37.34 -3.21 -18.86
N THR A 471 36.96 -2.02 -18.41
CA THR A 471 36.33 -1.82 -17.12
C THR A 471 34.95 -2.47 -17.08
N LEU A 472 34.13 -2.29 -18.12
CA LEU A 472 32.83 -2.94 -18.26
C LEU A 472 32.96 -4.47 -18.24
N PHE A 473 33.94 -5.02 -18.92
CA PHE A 473 34.20 -6.46 -18.91
C PHE A 473 34.54 -6.97 -17.51
N ASN A 474 35.42 -6.29 -16.79
CA ASN A 474 35.81 -6.65 -15.43
C ASN A 474 34.63 -6.59 -14.45
N ILE A 475 33.84 -5.51 -14.50
CA ILE A 475 32.65 -5.32 -13.69
C ILE A 475 31.63 -6.41 -14.00
N ARG A 476 31.39 -6.71 -15.28
CA ARG A 476 30.48 -7.77 -15.69
C ARG A 476 30.89 -9.13 -15.14
N ASN A 477 32.16 -9.48 -15.18
CA ASN A 477 32.69 -10.73 -14.65
C ASN A 477 32.53 -10.84 -13.11
N GLN A 478 32.62 -9.73 -12.40
CA GLN A 478 32.32 -9.68 -10.97
C GLN A 478 30.82 -9.90 -10.73
N MET A 479 29.95 -9.28 -11.51
CA MET A 479 28.50 -9.42 -11.40
C MET A 479 28.02 -10.87 -11.61
N PHE A 480 28.67 -11.68 -12.43
CA PHE A 480 28.33 -13.11 -12.58
C PHE A 480 28.49 -13.95 -11.32
N ARG A 481 29.20 -13.43 -10.31
CA ARG A 481 29.41 -14.11 -9.02
C ARG A 481 28.33 -13.81 -7.99
N ILE A 482 27.41 -12.90 -8.32
CA ILE A 482 26.34 -12.48 -7.41
C ILE A 482 25.24 -13.54 -7.42
N LYS A 483 24.74 -13.90 -6.25
CA LYS A 483 23.53 -14.71 -6.09
C LYS A 483 22.30 -13.83 -5.82
N LEU A 484 21.17 -14.20 -6.37
CA LEU A 484 19.91 -13.44 -6.21
C LEU A 484 19.38 -13.47 -4.78
N THR A 485 19.74 -14.48 -3.99
CA THR A 485 19.31 -14.67 -2.58
C THR A 485 20.24 -13.99 -1.57
N GLU A 486 21.46 -13.64 -1.96
CA GLU A 486 22.46 -13.02 -1.08
C GLU A 486 22.32 -11.49 -1.05
N GLY A 487 21.50 -10.97 -0.18
CA GLY A 487 21.52 -9.56 0.21
C GLY A 487 21.10 -8.55 -0.87
N ASN A 488 21.77 -7.40 -0.89
CA ASN A 488 21.56 -6.32 -1.85
C ASN A 488 22.58 -6.38 -2.98
N PHE A 489 22.28 -5.70 -4.10
CA PHE A 489 23.24 -5.56 -5.19
C PHE A 489 24.52 -4.91 -4.68
N PRO A 490 25.72 -5.53 -4.86
CA PRO A 490 26.97 -5.02 -4.34
C PRO A 490 27.30 -3.63 -4.90
N PHE A 491 28.12 -2.90 -4.15
CA PHE A 491 28.71 -1.68 -4.65
C PHE A 491 29.81 -2.02 -5.67
N PHE A 492 29.78 -1.37 -6.81
CA PHE A 492 30.83 -1.41 -7.82
C PHE A 492 31.48 -0.04 -7.95
N GLU A 493 32.78 0.01 -7.74
CA GLU A 493 33.55 1.23 -7.94
C GLU A 493 33.68 1.53 -9.43
N ASN A 494 33.52 2.81 -9.79
CA ASN A 494 33.79 3.29 -11.13
C ASN A 494 35.19 3.95 -11.16
N PRO A 495 36.23 3.24 -11.64
CA PRO A 495 37.60 3.74 -11.57
C PRO A 495 37.86 4.91 -12.52
N LEU A 496 36.96 5.18 -13.46
CA LEU A 496 37.05 6.31 -14.38
C LEU A 496 36.32 7.56 -13.87
N LEU A 497 35.68 7.47 -12.70
CA LEU A 497 35.03 8.63 -12.10
C LEU A 497 36.09 9.64 -11.65
N PRO A 498 35.95 10.94 -11.96
CA PRO A 498 36.88 11.97 -11.49
C PRO A 498 36.97 11.97 -9.95
N LYS A 499 38.17 11.95 -9.40
CA LYS A 499 38.36 11.99 -7.95
C LYS A 499 37.93 13.34 -7.39
N PRO A 500 37.28 13.39 -6.21
CA PRO A 500 36.94 14.64 -5.55
C PRO A 500 38.22 15.51 -5.38
N GLY A 501 38.19 16.79 -5.84
CA GLY A 501 39.34 17.71 -5.78
C GLY A 501 40.31 17.66 -6.97
N GLY A 502 40.09 16.80 -7.97
CA GLY A 502 40.84 16.81 -9.23
C GLY A 502 40.35 17.89 -10.20
N PRO A 503 41.15 18.22 -11.25
CA PRO A 503 40.82 19.26 -12.21
C PRO A 503 39.50 19.07 -12.96
N ASP A 504 39.01 17.84 -13.04
CA ASP A 504 37.72 17.49 -13.66
C ASP A 504 36.53 17.47 -12.68
N ALA A 505 36.76 17.63 -11.37
CA ALA A 505 35.70 17.58 -10.36
C ALA A 505 34.73 18.78 -10.48
N ALA A 506 35.20 19.92 -11.03
CA ALA A 506 34.37 21.12 -11.24
C ALA A 506 33.33 20.95 -12.39
N ASN A 507 33.48 19.96 -13.24
CA ASN A 507 32.63 19.71 -14.40
C ASN A 507 31.65 18.52 -14.22
N LEU A 508 31.45 18.06 -12.99
CA LEU A 508 30.45 17.01 -12.71
C LEU A 508 29.04 17.60 -12.84
N PRO A 509 28.11 16.93 -13.53
CA PRO A 509 26.73 17.35 -13.56
C PRO A 509 26.16 17.44 -12.13
N ALA A 510 25.37 18.47 -11.86
CA ALA A 510 24.67 18.62 -10.57
C ALA A 510 23.83 17.36 -10.30
N GLY A 511 24.15 16.66 -9.22
CA GLY A 511 23.47 15.41 -8.84
C GLY A 511 24.36 14.15 -8.86
N VAL A 512 25.61 14.22 -9.31
CA VAL A 512 26.55 13.11 -9.14
C VAL A 512 27.06 13.11 -7.70
N ASN A 513 26.50 12.21 -6.90
CA ASN A 513 26.93 12.05 -5.51
C ASN A 513 28.23 11.27 -5.46
N THR A 514 29.35 11.95 -5.20
CA THR A 514 30.70 11.35 -5.08
C THR A 514 30.96 10.74 -3.71
N ALA A 515 30.03 10.86 -2.76
CA ALA A 515 30.11 10.19 -1.47
C ALA A 515 29.75 8.69 -1.62
N PRO A 516 30.35 7.78 -0.85
CA PRO A 516 29.93 6.39 -0.83
C PRO A 516 28.45 6.34 -0.42
N ILE A 517 27.60 5.90 -1.34
CA ILE A 517 26.15 5.82 -1.13
C ILE A 517 25.91 4.75 -0.06
N ASN A 518 25.46 5.17 1.11
CA ASN A 518 25.07 4.27 2.18
C ASN A 518 23.85 3.46 1.70
N ALA A 519 24.01 2.14 1.60
CA ALA A 519 23.01 1.22 1.00
C ALA A 519 21.61 1.31 1.65
N ASN A 520 21.53 1.87 2.87
CA ASN A 520 20.27 2.04 3.60
C ASN A 520 19.38 3.19 3.09
N VAL A 521 19.92 4.13 2.31
CA VAL A 521 19.14 5.26 1.77
C VAL A 521 18.46 4.88 0.45
N LEU A 522 18.98 3.91 -0.28
CA LEU A 522 18.42 3.48 -1.57
C LEU A 522 17.26 2.49 -1.44
N SER A 523 17.17 1.73 -0.36
CA SER A 523 16.02 0.85 -0.14
C SER A 523 14.71 1.61 0.09
N SER A 524 14.78 2.83 0.63
CA SER A 524 13.61 3.71 0.79
C SER A 524 13.25 4.47 -0.50
N GLN A 525 14.19 4.65 -1.44
CA GLN A 525 13.93 5.34 -2.71
C GLN A 525 13.47 4.42 -3.84
N VAL A 526 13.80 3.14 -3.80
CA VAL A 526 13.33 2.16 -4.81
C VAL A 526 11.87 1.75 -4.55
N GLN A 527 11.37 1.90 -3.31
CA GLN A 527 9.92 1.82 -3.02
C GLN A 527 9.14 3.07 -3.44
N GLY A 528 9.82 4.13 -3.90
CA GLY A 528 9.26 5.43 -4.24
C GLY A 528 9.52 5.88 -5.68
N THR A 529 9.70 4.99 -6.66
CA THR A 529 9.82 5.40 -8.06
C THR A 529 8.47 5.74 -8.67
N ASP A 530 7.95 6.87 -8.23
CA ASP A 530 7.03 7.61 -9.08
C ASP A 530 7.37 9.12 -9.11
N SER A 531 8.63 9.43 -9.48
CA SER A 531 9.06 10.81 -9.72
C SER A 531 8.27 11.49 -10.84
N THR A 532 7.69 10.73 -11.76
CA THR A 532 6.81 11.22 -12.82
C THR A 532 5.44 11.64 -12.28
N ASN A 533 4.92 10.96 -11.27
CA ASN A 533 3.65 11.30 -10.64
C ASN A 533 3.80 12.44 -9.62
N GLN A 534 4.93 12.55 -8.92
CA GLN A 534 5.21 13.71 -8.07
C GLN A 534 5.32 15.01 -8.89
N GLN A 535 5.94 14.99 -10.07
CA GLN A 535 5.98 16.15 -10.97
C GLN A 535 4.60 16.49 -11.54
N ARG A 536 3.76 15.49 -11.85
CA ARG A 536 2.37 15.73 -12.30
C ARG A 536 1.48 16.25 -11.16
N PHE A 537 1.69 15.80 -9.92
CA PHE A 537 0.94 16.30 -8.77
C PHE A 537 1.29 17.74 -8.44
N ALA A 538 2.57 18.12 -8.48
CA ALA A 538 3.04 19.50 -8.29
C ALA A 538 2.54 20.45 -9.40
N THR A 539 2.27 19.94 -10.61
CA THR A 539 1.70 20.73 -11.71
C THR A 539 0.19 20.92 -11.59
N LEU A 540 -0.51 19.99 -10.92
CA LEU A 540 -1.97 20.05 -10.70
C LEU A 540 -2.35 20.83 -9.43
N PHE A 541 -1.43 20.99 -8.48
CA PHE A 541 -1.65 21.70 -7.21
C PHE A 541 -0.47 22.61 -6.88
N PRO A 542 -0.31 23.77 -7.55
CA PRO A 542 0.85 24.64 -7.39
C PRO A 542 0.94 25.36 -6.04
N ASN A 543 -0.02 25.20 -5.13
CA ASN A 543 -0.10 25.86 -3.83
C ASN A 543 -0.61 24.91 -2.70
N GLY A 544 -0.23 23.65 -2.74
CA GLY A 544 -0.60 22.64 -1.73
C GLY A 544 0.57 22.33 -0.79
#